data_2c9ac82c29605bc23bb5c52cfe98b9de
#
_entry.id   2c9ac82c29605bc23bb5c52cfe98b9de
#
_cell.length_a   1.000
_cell.length_b   1.000
_cell.length_c   1.000
_cell.angle_alpha   90.00
_cell.angle_beta   90.00
_cell.angle_gamma   90.00
#
_symmetry.space_group_name_H-M   'P 1'
#
loop_
_entity.id
_entity.type
_entity.pdbx_description
1 polymer ?
#
loop_
_entity_poly.entity_id
_entity_poly.type
_entity_poly.pdbx_seq_one_letter_code
_entity_poly.pdbx_strand_id
1 'polypeptide(L)'
;MLKGIEYDTNNAGHFLVILPEGVKPRILEMRGMPVELLTRVVHAYGGILGPAHPFGEKYLSFGSSKKYQRNPKIMQEFDFLEAYNSCEVEERNQEAKKAARKYFLAEFGGSDSHKADCIGTAYTEFREPIHTESDLIEQVKRRAPIKAGGTYYHGTTKEKIGKANDLLLYSFWVYNKVAGFAKYNKRRKQRKYLPLSISGGQGLYDPASQKVLH
;
A
#
# COMPACT_ATOMS: atom_id res chain seq x y z
N MET A 1 7.58 -17.88 -1.34
CA MET A 1 6.40 -16.98 -1.22
C MET A 1 6.92 -15.61 -0.83
N LEU A 2 6.62 -14.59 -1.62
CA LEU A 2 7.02 -13.22 -1.34
C LEU A 2 6.15 -12.62 -0.21
N LYS A 3 6.72 -11.69 0.53
CA LYS A 3 6.05 -11.04 1.67
C LYS A 3 5.78 -9.57 1.36
N GLY A 4 4.62 -9.10 1.77
CA GLY A 4 4.21 -7.71 1.72
C GLY A 4 3.34 -7.36 2.91
N ILE A 5 3.05 -6.09 3.05
CA ILE A 5 2.17 -5.54 4.10
C ILE A 5 1.11 -4.68 3.42
N GLU A 6 -0.14 -4.89 3.73
CA GLU A 6 -1.16 -3.87 3.52
C GLU A 6 -1.19 -2.96 4.74
N TYR A 7 -0.83 -1.70 4.52
CA TYR A 7 -0.65 -0.70 5.57
C TYR A 7 -1.81 0.31 5.57
N ASP A 8 -2.50 0.43 6.71
CA ASP A 8 -3.58 1.40 6.90
C ASP A 8 -3.00 2.76 7.33
N THR A 9 -3.07 3.76 6.43
CA THR A 9 -2.66 5.13 6.72
C THR A 9 -3.78 5.92 7.39
N ASN A 10 -3.45 6.99 8.11
CA ASN A 10 -4.47 7.83 8.75
C ASN A 10 -5.10 8.86 7.82
N ASN A 11 -4.55 9.09 6.63
CA ASN A 11 -4.92 10.22 5.77
C ASN A 11 -5.07 9.90 4.28
N ALA A 12 -4.79 8.65 3.87
CA ALA A 12 -4.69 8.31 2.46
C ALA A 12 -5.18 6.89 2.10
N GLY A 13 -5.87 6.17 3.01
CA GLY A 13 -6.33 4.81 2.78
C GLY A 13 -5.22 3.76 2.89
N HIS A 14 -5.38 2.65 2.19
CA HIS A 14 -4.50 1.50 2.27
C HIS A 14 -3.36 1.56 1.26
N PHE A 15 -2.20 1.06 1.66
CA PHE A 15 -0.99 0.98 0.83
C PHE A 15 -0.36 -0.39 0.93
N LEU A 16 -0.02 -0.97 -0.20
CA LEU A 16 0.82 -2.15 -0.28
C LEU A 16 2.28 -1.73 -0.12
N VAL A 17 2.99 -2.40 0.78
CA VAL A 17 4.41 -2.15 1.08
C VAL A 17 5.18 -3.43 0.87
N ILE A 18 6.26 -3.36 0.12
CA ILE A 18 7.21 -4.46 -0.10
C ILE A 18 8.59 -3.99 0.31
N LEU A 19 9.25 -4.77 1.16
CA LEU A 19 10.58 -4.49 1.68
C LEU A 19 11.54 -5.60 1.23
N PRO A 20 12.86 -5.31 1.14
CA PRO A 20 13.86 -6.34 0.89
C PRO A 20 13.81 -7.46 1.94
N GLU A 21 14.30 -8.65 1.59
CA GLU A 21 14.34 -9.80 2.49
C GLU A 21 15.03 -9.46 3.81
N GLY A 22 14.44 -9.97 4.90
CA GLY A 22 14.99 -9.78 6.25
C GLY A 22 14.77 -8.38 6.83
N VAL A 23 14.39 -7.39 6.03
CA VAL A 23 14.13 -6.03 6.51
C VAL A 23 12.76 -5.97 7.18
N LYS A 24 12.73 -5.71 8.48
CA LYS A 24 11.52 -5.65 9.31
C LYS A 24 11.55 -4.43 10.24
N PRO A 25 11.31 -3.23 9.73
CA PRO A 25 11.35 -2.02 10.53
C PRO A 25 10.21 -2.02 11.56
N ARG A 26 10.54 -1.99 12.85
CA ARG A 26 9.56 -1.97 13.94
C ARG A 26 8.58 -0.80 13.84
N ILE A 27 8.97 0.28 13.16
CA ILE A 27 8.09 1.43 12.96
C ILE A 27 6.86 1.10 12.11
N LEU A 28 6.92 0.11 11.21
CA LEU A 28 5.79 -0.33 10.41
C LEU A 28 4.76 -1.16 11.20
N GLU A 29 5.10 -1.63 12.41
CA GLU A 29 4.12 -2.21 13.33
C GLU A 29 3.13 -1.17 13.86
N MET A 30 3.45 0.11 13.71
CA MET A 30 2.63 1.23 14.13
C MET A 30 1.65 1.64 13.03
N ARG A 31 0.40 1.25 13.13
CA ARG A 31 -0.67 1.63 12.19
C ARG A 31 -0.97 3.14 12.19
N GLY A 32 -1.47 3.63 11.07
CA GLY A 32 -1.98 5.00 10.93
C GLY A 32 -0.90 6.05 10.83
N MET A 33 0.22 5.71 10.21
CA MET A 33 1.21 6.69 9.78
C MET A 33 0.65 7.55 8.65
N PRO A 34 0.93 8.87 8.60
CA PRO A 34 0.63 9.65 7.40
C PRO A 34 1.36 9.09 6.19
N VAL A 35 0.73 9.12 5.01
CA VAL A 35 1.32 8.54 3.79
C VAL A 35 2.69 9.11 3.47
N GLU A 36 2.90 10.41 3.68
CA GLU A 36 4.20 11.05 3.43
C GLU A 36 5.32 10.50 4.31
N LEU A 37 4.99 10.14 5.55
CA LEU A 37 5.95 9.51 6.45
C LEU A 37 6.16 8.05 6.05
N LEU A 38 5.08 7.34 5.73
CA LEU A 38 5.15 5.96 5.25
C LEU A 38 6.06 5.85 4.01
N THR A 39 5.87 6.71 3.02
CA THR A 39 6.69 6.74 1.79
C THR A 39 8.17 6.91 2.13
N ARG A 40 8.51 7.90 2.96
CA ARG A 40 9.90 8.13 3.37
C ARG A 40 10.49 6.95 4.14
N VAL A 41 9.72 6.35 5.05
CA VAL A 41 10.17 5.17 5.80
C VAL A 41 10.44 4.01 4.87
N VAL A 42 9.49 3.66 3.99
CA VAL A 42 9.63 2.52 3.07
C VAL A 42 10.84 2.72 2.14
N HIS A 43 10.98 3.90 1.54
CA HIS A 43 12.12 4.21 0.66
C HIS A 43 13.46 4.19 1.41
N ALA A 44 13.51 4.70 2.65
CA ALA A 44 14.73 4.67 3.48
C ALA A 44 15.20 3.24 3.80
N TYR A 45 14.29 2.28 3.84
CA TYR A 45 14.60 0.86 4.00
C TYR A 45 14.75 0.09 2.68
N GLY A 46 14.85 0.81 1.56
CA GLY A 46 15.07 0.24 0.24
C GLY A 46 13.85 -0.40 -0.40
N GLY A 47 12.69 -0.32 0.26
CA GLY A 47 11.43 -0.88 -0.21
C GLY A 47 10.73 -0.06 -1.28
N ILE A 48 9.55 -0.53 -1.65
CA ILE A 48 8.61 0.11 -2.57
C ILE A 48 7.22 0.12 -1.97
N LEU A 49 6.39 1.08 -2.38
CA LEU A 49 4.99 1.15 -1.98
C LEU A 49 4.09 1.69 -3.09
N GLY A 50 2.82 1.29 -2.99
CA GLY A 50 1.77 1.79 -3.89
C GLY A 50 0.40 1.67 -3.25
N PRO A 51 -0.59 2.48 -3.65
CA PRO A 51 -1.94 2.43 -3.10
C PRO A 51 -2.63 1.12 -3.50
N ALA A 52 -3.22 0.43 -2.50
CA ALA A 52 -4.13 -0.68 -2.70
C ALA A 52 -5.48 -0.17 -3.18
N HIS A 53 -6.19 -0.94 -4.04
CA HIS A 53 -7.53 -0.61 -4.58
C HIS A 53 -7.79 0.92 -4.66
N PRO A 54 -6.96 1.67 -5.42
CA PRO A 54 -6.81 3.14 -5.30
C PRO A 54 -8.09 3.93 -5.53
N PHE A 55 -9.03 3.39 -6.28
CA PHE A 55 -10.33 4.01 -6.58
C PHE A 55 -11.54 3.21 -6.07
N GLY A 56 -11.29 2.22 -5.20
CA GLY A 56 -12.31 1.40 -4.58
C GLY A 56 -13.13 2.13 -3.50
N GLU A 57 -13.37 1.46 -2.38
CA GLU A 57 -14.23 1.95 -1.29
C GLU A 57 -13.80 3.32 -0.72
N LYS A 58 -14.78 4.20 -0.54
CA LYS A 58 -14.61 5.63 -0.25
C LYS A 58 -13.63 5.96 0.88
N TYR A 59 -13.61 5.18 1.95
CA TYR A 59 -12.81 5.49 3.15
C TYR A 59 -11.46 4.76 3.19
N LEU A 60 -11.29 3.78 2.35
CA LEU A 60 -10.11 2.90 2.32
C LEU A 60 -9.21 3.20 1.13
N SER A 61 -9.72 3.91 0.13
CA SER A 61 -9.04 4.15 -1.14
C SER A 61 -8.33 5.50 -1.19
N PHE A 62 -7.15 5.50 -1.76
CA PHE A 62 -6.33 6.70 -1.94
C PHE A 62 -7.02 7.77 -2.79
N GLY A 63 -7.70 7.39 -3.87
CA GLY A 63 -8.42 8.30 -4.78
C GLY A 63 -9.52 9.12 -4.11
N SER A 64 -10.12 8.60 -3.03
CA SER A 64 -11.11 9.31 -2.22
C SER A 64 -10.50 10.21 -1.14
N SER A 65 -9.19 10.16 -0.95
CA SER A 65 -8.50 10.95 0.07
C SER A 65 -8.42 12.44 -0.31
N LYS A 66 -8.49 13.30 0.70
CA LYS A 66 -8.28 14.74 0.50
C LYS A 66 -6.90 15.06 -0.07
N LYS A 67 -5.91 14.19 0.14
CA LYS A 67 -4.56 14.32 -0.38
C LYS A 67 -4.55 14.23 -1.90
N TYR A 68 -5.11 13.15 -2.42
CA TYR A 68 -5.21 12.95 -3.87
C TYR A 68 -6.08 14.03 -4.54
N GLN A 69 -7.24 14.35 -3.95
CA GLN A 69 -8.15 15.34 -4.52
C GLN A 69 -7.53 16.74 -4.65
N ARG A 70 -6.68 17.13 -3.66
CA ARG A 70 -5.99 18.43 -3.69
C ARG A 70 -4.76 18.43 -4.59
N ASN A 71 -4.05 17.34 -4.66
CA ASN A 71 -2.83 17.20 -5.45
C ASN A 71 -2.71 15.80 -6.05
N PRO A 72 -3.36 15.52 -7.21
CA PRO A 72 -3.26 14.21 -7.84
C PRO A 72 -1.83 13.81 -8.26
N LYS A 73 -0.90 14.78 -8.40
CA LYS A 73 0.50 14.52 -8.74
C LYS A 73 1.26 13.76 -7.65
N ILE A 74 0.73 13.68 -6.42
CA ILE A 74 1.30 12.88 -5.34
C ILE A 74 1.41 11.39 -5.71
N MET A 75 0.63 10.92 -6.71
CA MET A 75 0.80 9.57 -7.28
C MET A 75 2.22 9.30 -7.76
N GLN A 76 2.95 10.31 -8.20
CA GLN A 76 4.34 10.17 -8.69
C GLN A 76 5.36 9.87 -7.58
N GLU A 77 4.96 9.99 -6.32
CA GLU A 77 5.81 9.65 -5.16
C GLU A 77 5.78 8.14 -4.86
N PHE A 78 4.90 7.38 -5.52
CA PHE A 78 4.75 5.94 -5.34
C PHE A 78 5.47 5.17 -6.44
N ASP A 79 5.76 3.90 -6.17
CA ASP A 79 6.55 3.06 -7.07
C ASP A 79 5.67 2.24 -8.02
N PHE A 80 4.48 1.89 -7.57
CA PHE A 80 3.49 1.12 -8.32
C PHE A 80 2.07 1.51 -7.92
N LEU A 81 1.09 0.91 -8.57
CA LEU A 81 -0.32 1.09 -8.26
C LEU A 81 -1.04 -0.25 -8.47
N GLU A 82 -1.92 -0.64 -7.55
CA GLU A 82 -2.80 -1.78 -7.77
C GLU A 82 -3.82 -1.44 -8.85
N ALA A 83 -3.46 -1.79 -10.10
CA ALA A 83 -4.23 -1.45 -11.29
C ALA A 83 -5.37 -2.43 -11.57
N TYR A 84 -5.33 -3.61 -10.94
CA TYR A 84 -6.39 -4.60 -10.97
C TYR A 84 -6.60 -5.17 -9.58
N ASN A 85 -7.82 -5.07 -9.07
CA ASN A 85 -8.24 -5.70 -7.83
C ASN A 85 -9.48 -6.56 -8.11
N SER A 86 -9.44 -7.85 -7.75
CA SER A 86 -10.51 -8.80 -8.05
C SER A 86 -11.81 -8.54 -7.28
N CYS A 87 -11.75 -7.76 -6.19
CA CYS A 87 -12.92 -7.38 -5.40
C CYS A 87 -13.55 -6.06 -5.87
N GLU A 88 -12.90 -5.34 -6.79
CA GLU A 88 -13.39 -4.07 -7.30
C GLU A 88 -14.07 -4.22 -8.66
N VAL A 89 -15.09 -3.41 -8.91
CA VAL A 89 -15.81 -3.38 -10.18
C VAL A 89 -14.90 -2.92 -11.32
N GLU A 90 -15.21 -3.34 -12.54
CA GLU A 90 -14.37 -3.09 -13.72
C GLU A 90 -14.09 -1.60 -13.94
N GLU A 91 -15.05 -0.71 -13.70
CA GLU A 91 -14.89 0.72 -13.87
C GLU A 91 -13.77 1.28 -12.98
N ARG A 92 -13.63 0.76 -11.74
CA ARG A 92 -12.57 1.15 -10.79
C ARG A 92 -11.21 0.61 -11.22
N ASN A 93 -11.18 -0.61 -11.73
CA ASN A 93 -9.97 -1.20 -12.30
C ASN A 93 -9.51 -0.40 -13.55
N GLN A 94 -10.44 0.02 -14.41
CA GLN A 94 -10.14 0.87 -15.56
C GLN A 94 -9.58 2.25 -15.14
N GLU A 95 -10.16 2.85 -14.11
CA GLU A 95 -9.66 4.11 -13.55
C GLU A 95 -8.24 3.94 -13.00
N ALA A 96 -7.97 2.84 -12.29
CA ALA A 96 -6.65 2.51 -11.76
C ALA A 96 -5.63 2.32 -12.88
N LYS A 97 -5.94 1.55 -13.91
CA LYS A 97 -5.07 1.39 -15.10
C LYS A 97 -4.78 2.71 -15.80
N LYS A 98 -5.79 3.58 -15.97
CA LYS A 98 -5.58 4.92 -16.56
C LYS A 98 -4.64 5.77 -15.70
N ALA A 99 -4.78 5.70 -14.37
CA ALA A 99 -3.90 6.43 -13.45
C ALA A 99 -2.46 5.88 -13.49
N ALA A 100 -2.28 4.55 -13.49
CA ALA A 100 -0.96 3.93 -13.59
C ALA A 100 -0.22 4.42 -14.85
N ARG A 101 -0.88 4.40 -15.99
CA ARG A 101 -0.31 4.90 -17.28
C ARG A 101 -0.03 6.39 -17.24
N LYS A 102 -0.95 7.20 -16.72
CA LYS A 102 -0.79 8.66 -16.61
C LYS A 102 0.41 9.07 -15.78
N TYR A 103 0.70 8.33 -14.70
CA TYR A 103 1.78 8.64 -13.76
C TYR A 103 3.02 7.76 -13.95
N PHE A 104 3.04 6.90 -14.99
CA PHE A 104 4.14 5.99 -15.31
C PHE A 104 4.52 5.05 -14.16
N LEU A 105 3.50 4.51 -13.47
CA LEU A 105 3.64 3.56 -12.38
C LEU A 105 3.51 2.12 -12.89
N ALA A 106 4.20 1.18 -12.24
CA ALA A 106 4.01 -0.24 -12.50
C ALA A 106 2.59 -0.68 -12.12
N GLU A 107 1.99 -1.55 -12.95
CA GLU A 107 0.64 -2.09 -12.74
C GLU A 107 0.71 -3.37 -11.91
N PHE A 108 0.17 -3.37 -10.68
CA PHE A 108 0.06 -4.57 -9.86
C PHE A 108 -1.38 -5.09 -9.84
N GLY A 109 -1.52 -6.41 -9.73
CA GLY A 109 -2.80 -7.09 -9.53
C GLY A 109 -2.87 -7.76 -8.17
N GLY A 110 -3.96 -7.53 -7.45
CA GLY A 110 -4.26 -8.10 -6.15
C GLY A 110 -5.65 -8.71 -6.07
N SER A 111 -5.79 -9.84 -5.39
CA SER A 111 -7.09 -10.47 -5.16
C SER A 111 -7.88 -9.83 -4.01
N ASP A 112 -7.21 -9.07 -3.15
CA ASP A 112 -7.78 -8.51 -1.91
C ASP A 112 -8.54 -9.59 -1.10
N SER A 113 -7.89 -10.76 -1.03
CA SER A 113 -8.54 -11.99 -0.60
C SER A 113 -8.71 -12.05 0.91
N HIS A 114 -9.95 -12.14 1.37
CA HIS A 114 -10.33 -12.42 2.75
C HIS A 114 -10.81 -13.88 2.93
N LYS A 115 -10.74 -14.68 1.86
CA LYS A 115 -11.15 -16.09 1.83
C LYS A 115 -10.21 -16.89 0.96
N ALA A 116 -10.02 -18.17 1.28
CA ALA A 116 -9.10 -19.05 0.55
C ALA A 116 -9.44 -19.22 -0.93
N ASP A 117 -10.70 -19.24 -1.27
CA ASP A 117 -11.22 -19.40 -2.63
C ASP A 117 -11.02 -18.21 -3.55
N CYS A 118 -10.68 -17.04 -3.00
CA CYS A 118 -10.36 -15.84 -3.77
C CYS A 118 -8.86 -15.70 -4.08
N ILE A 119 -8.00 -16.52 -3.45
CA ILE A 119 -6.56 -16.45 -3.67
C ILE A 119 -6.23 -16.81 -5.12
N GLY A 120 -5.42 -15.97 -5.78
CA GLY A 120 -5.00 -16.19 -7.17
C GLY A 120 -6.00 -15.72 -8.24
N THR A 121 -7.10 -15.05 -7.84
CA THR A 121 -8.05 -14.47 -8.81
C THR A 121 -7.48 -13.24 -9.52
N ALA A 122 -6.41 -12.64 -9.00
CA ALA A 122 -5.62 -11.61 -9.69
C ALA A 122 -4.14 -11.97 -9.67
N TYR A 123 -3.40 -11.41 -10.60
CA TYR A 123 -1.97 -11.65 -10.75
C TYR A 123 -1.23 -10.41 -11.27
N THR A 124 0.08 -10.42 -11.02
CA THR A 124 1.03 -9.48 -11.61
C THR A 124 1.98 -10.27 -12.51
N GLU A 125 2.07 -9.90 -13.78
CA GLU A 125 2.96 -10.50 -14.76
C GLU A 125 4.27 -9.71 -14.83
N PHE A 126 5.38 -10.39 -14.53
CA PHE A 126 6.73 -9.86 -14.66
C PHE A 126 7.42 -10.47 -15.89
N ARG A 127 8.27 -9.69 -16.54
CA ARG A 127 9.04 -10.18 -17.70
C ARG A 127 10.13 -11.18 -17.33
N GLU A 128 10.75 -10.97 -16.16
CA GLU A 128 11.82 -11.82 -15.64
C GLU A 128 11.33 -12.57 -14.40
N PRO A 129 11.84 -13.77 -14.13
CA PRO A 129 11.47 -14.53 -12.93
C PRO A 129 11.73 -13.72 -11.65
N ILE A 130 10.80 -13.82 -10.70
CA ILE A 130 10.90 -13.20 -9.37
C ILE A 130 11.06 -14.33 -8.36
N HIS A 131 12.19 -14.36 -7.68
CA HIS A 131 12.48 -15.34 -6.62
C HIS A 131 12.42 -14.72 -5.24
N THR A 132 12.72 -13.42 -5.14
CA THR A 132 12.87 -12.68 -3.89
C THR A 132 12.12 -11.36 -3.94
N GLU A 133 11.86 -10.74 -2.77
CA GLU A 133 11.31 -9.39 -2.68
C GLU A 133 12.25 -8.38 -3.34
N SER A 134 13.56 -8.60 -3.24
CA SER A 134 14.56 -7.71 -3.86
C SER A 134 14.51 -7.77 -5.39
N ASP A 135 14.30 -8.94 -6.00
CA ASP A 135 14.12 -9.06 -7.46
C ASP A 135 12.90 -8.25 -7.91
N LEU A 136 11.79 -8.36 -7.17
CA LEU A 136 10.57 -7.61 -7.46
C LEU A 136 10.80 -6.09 -7.35
N ILE A 137 11.42 -5.65 -6.25
CA ILE A 137 11.76 -4.24 -6.01
C ILE A 137 12.65 -3.71 -7.14
N GLU A 138 13.64 -4.48 -7.56
CA GLU A 138 14.56 -4.09 -8.62
C GLU A 138 13.85 -3.92 -9.96
N GLN A 139 12.96 -4.87 -10.34
CA GLN A 139 12.20 -4.75 -11.59
C GLN A 139 11.28 -3.53 -11.60
N VAL A 140 10.63 -3.21 -10.47
CA VAL A 140 9.81 -2.01 -10.36
C VAL A 140 10.68 -0.75 -10.50
N LYS A 141 11.82 -0.68 -9.81
CA LYS A 141 12.73 0.48 -9.86
C LYS A 141 13.37 0.68 -11.25
N ARG A 142 13.64 -0.40 -11.97
CA ARG A 142 14.12 -0.36 -13.36
C ARG A 142 13.02 -0.01 -14.36
N ARG A 143 11.77 0.14 -13.92
CA ARG A 143 10.61 0.34 -14.79
C ARG A 143 10.45 -0.76 -15.83
N ALA A 144 10.75 -2.00 -15.46
CA ALA A 144 10.48 -3.15 -16.30
C ALA A 144 8.98 -3.21 -16.66
N PRO A 145 8.63 -3.75 -17.84
CA PRO A 145 7.22 -3.95 -18.18
C PRO A 145 6.54 -4.91 -17.20
N ILE A 146 5.57 -4.39 -16.46
CA ILE A 146 4.79 -5.12 -15.45
C ILE A 146 3.31 -4.90 -15.78
N LYS A 147 2.54 -5.98 -15.83
CA LYS A 147 1.11 -5.95 -16.16
C LYS A 147 0.28 -6.58 -15.07
N ALA A 148 -0.87 -5.97 -14.78
CA ALA A 148 -1.88 -6.52 -13.90
C ALA A 148 -3.02 -7.16 -14.67
N GLY A 149 -3.52 -8.28 -14.16
CA GLY A 149 -4.69 -8.98 -14.70
C GLY A 149 -5.39 -9.80 -13.66
N GLY A 150 -6.52 -10.39 -14.05
CA GLY A 150 -7.29 -11.26 -13.17
C GLY A 150 -8.72 -11.45 -13.62
N THR A 151 -9.51 -12.06 -12.74
CA THR A 151 -10.95 -12.25 -12.88
C THR A 151 -11.66 -11.62 -11.69
N TYR A 152 -12.82 -11.00 -11.94
CA TYR A 152 -13.66 -10.45 -10.89
C TYR A 152 -14.18 -11.57 -9.98
N TYR A 153 -14.11 -11.34 -8.66
CA TYR A 153 -14.65 -12.25 -7.67
C TYR A 153 -16.06 -11.84 -7.26
N HIS A 154 -17.03 -12.71 -7.58
CA HIS A 154 -18.43 -12.55 -7.16
C HIS A 154 -18.65 -13.05 -5.72
N GLY A 155 -19.58 -12.45 -5.00
CA GLY A 155 -19.96 -12.85 -3.65
C GLY A 155 -19.14 -12.19 -2.55
N THR A 156 -18.61 -11.01 -2.82
CA THR A 156 -18.02 -10.12 -1.79
C THR A 156 -19.06 -9.72 -0.73
N THR A 157 -18.60 -9.32 0.44
CA THR A 157 -19.50 -8.77 1.48
C THR A 157 -20.26 -7.57 0.96
N LYS A 158 -19.62 -6.73 0.13
CA LYS A 158 -20.20 -5.57 -0.54
C LYS A 158 -21.39 -5.94 -1.41
N GLU A 159 -21.27 -6.97 -2.24
CA GLU A 159 -22.38 -7.46 -3.08
C GLU A 159 -23.53 -8.03 -2.23
N LYS A 160 -23.22 -8.73 -1.12
CA LYS A 160 -24.22 -9.37 -0.28
C LYS A 160 -25.04 -8.40 0.57
N ILE A 161 -24.39 -7.37 1.09
CA ILE A 161 -25.03 -6.42 2.04
C ILE A 161 -25.38 -5.08 1.39
N GLY A 162 -24.91 -4.82 0.15
CA GLY A 162 -25.21 -3.59 -0.59
C GLY A 162 -24.94 -2.33 0.22
N LYS A 163 -25.92 -1.42 0.30
CA LYS A 163 -25.78 -0.13 1.02
C LYS A 163 -25.46 -0.26 2.51
N ALA A 164 -25.76 -1.38 3.16
CA ALA A 164 -25.38 -1.61 4.56
C ALA A 164 -23.85 -1.73 4.73
N ASN A 165 -23.14 -2.09 3.68
CA ASN A 165 -21.67 -2.11 3.68
C ASN A 165 -21.09 -0.72 3.96
N ASP A 166 -21.66 0.34 3.43
CA ASP A 166 -21.21 1.72 3.66
C ASP A 166 -21.26 2.09 5.15
N LEU A 167 -22.31 1.64 5.86
CA LEU A 167 -22.43 1.87 7.29
C LEU A 167 -21.36 1.10 8.08
N LEU A 168 -21.08 -0.15 7.69
CA LEU A 168 -20.02 -0.95 8.32
C LEU A 168 -18.65 -0.32 8.09
N LEU A 169 -18.34 0.09 6.87
CA LEU A 169 -17.09 0.75 6.52
C LEU A 169 -16.93 2.07 7.28
N TYR A 170 -18.00 2.86 7.36
CA TYR A 170 -17.98 4.11 8.13
C TYR A 170 -17.74 3.85 9.62
N SER A 171 -18.40 2.87 10.20
CA SER A 171 -18.21 2.50 11.62
C SER A 171 -16.78 2.03 11.89
N PHE A 172 -16.20 1.23 11.00
CA PHE A 172 -14.81 0.78 11.05
C PHE A 172 -13.82 1.95 10.93
N TRP A 173 -14.08 2.88 10.00
CA TRP A 173 -13.29 4.10 9.86
C TRP A 173 -13.32 4.96 11.13
N VAL A 174 -14.51 5.18 11.72
CA VAL A 174 -14.67 5.90 13.00
C VAL A 174 -13.88 5.20 14.11
N TYR A 175 -14.03 3.87 14.23
CA TYR A 175 -13.28 3.08 15.19
C TYR A 175 -11.77 3.26 15.04
N ASN A 176 -11.24 3.19 13.83
CA ASN A 176 -9.82 3.38 13.57
C ASN A 176 -9.35 4.80 13.91
N LYS A 177 -10.16 5.82 13.64
CA LYS A 177 -9.86 7.22 14.03
C LYS A 177 -9.80 7.39 15.55
N VAL A 178 -10.79 6.86 16.29
CA VAL A 178 -10.83 6.92 17.75
C VAL A 178 -9.67 6.12 18.36
N ALA A 179 -9.47 4.88 17.91
CA ALA A 179 -8.34 4.05 18.34
C ALA A 179 -6.99 4.69 18.00
N GLY A 180 -6.90 5.37 16.84
CA GLY A 180 -5.74 6.16 16.45
C GLY A 180 -5.44 7.31 17.40
N PHE A 181 -6.46 8.03 17.85
CA PHE A 181 -6.34 9.09 18.84
C PHE A 181 -5.92 8.55 20.22
N ALA A 182 -6.55 7.49 20.69
CA ALA A 182 -6.20 6.84 21.95
C ALA A 182 -4.75 6.32 22.00
N LYS A 183 -4.22 5.89 20.83
CA LYS A 183 -2.83 5.44 20.68
C LYS A 183 -1.83 6.57 20.39
N TYR A 184 -2.27 7.83 20.31
CA TYR A 184 -1.42 8.97 19.97
C TYR A 184 -0.19 9.10 20.87
N ASN A 185 -0.35 8.94 22.17
CA ASN A 185 0.75 9.03 23.14
C ASN A 185 1.77 7.89 22.95
N LYS A 186 1.32 6.69 22.59
CA LYS A 186 2.20 5.55 22.26
C LYS A 186 2.97 5.83 20.97
N ARG A 187 2.32 6.39 19.95
CA ARG A 187 2.93 6.79 18.68
C ARG A 187 3.97 7.89 18.86
N ARG A 188 3.71 8.87 19.74
CA ARG A 188 4.65 9.95 20.06
C ARG A 188 5.94 9.40 20.69
N LYS A 189 5.85 8.40 21.56
CA LYS A 189 7.02 7.71 22.11
C LYS A 189 7.80 6.94 21.04
N GLN A 190 7.11 6.28 20.12
CA GLN A 190 7.73 5.51 19.04
C GLN A 190 8.46 6.38 18.00
N ARG A 191 8.05 7.64 17.80
CA ARG A 191 8.78 8.60 16.95
C ARG A 191 10.23 8.83 17.38
N LYS A 192 10.57 8.59 18.62
CA LYS A 192 11.95 8.67 19.13
C LYS A 192 12.87 7.57 18.56
N TYR A 193 12.30 6.52 17.98
CA TYR A 193 13.05 5.41 17.39
C TYR A 193 13.14 5.49 15.86
N LEU A 194 12.70 6.62 15.25
CA LEU A 194 12.96 6.89 13.85
C LEU A 194 14.46 7.08 13.63
N PRO A 195 15.09 6.39 12.68
CA PRO A 195 16.47 6.69 12.30
C PRO A 195 16.62 8.17 11.95
N LEU A 196 17.67 8.80 12.41
CA LEU A 196 17.96 10.24 12.18
C LEU A 196 17.99 10.59 10.69
N SER A 197 18.35 9.63 9.82
CA SER A 197 18.31 9.74 8.36
C SER A 197 16.91 10.03 7.78
N ILE A 198 15.84 9.69 8.51
CA ILE A 198 14.47 9.95 8.05
C ILE A 198 13.99 11.34 8.46
N SER A 199 14.57 11.94 9.50
CA SER A 199 14.22 13.29 9.98
C SER A 199 14.84 14.42 9.17
N GLY A 200 15.87 14.15 8.37
CA GLY A 200 16.67 15.14 7.65
C GLY A 200 16.91 14.84 6.19
N GLY A 201 15.91 14.48 5.41
CA GLY A 201 15.83 14.66 3.95
C GLY A 201 16.97 14.18 3.01
N GLN A 202 18.06 13.61 3.50
CA GLN A 202 19.14 12.99 2.69
C GLN A 202 19.93 12.04 3.57
N GLY A 203 19.69 10.75 3.45
CA GLY A 203 20.49 9.72 4.14
C GLY A 203 20.50 8.44 3.33
N LEU A 204 21.66 8.11 2.79
CA LEU A 204 21.94 6.84 2.13
C LEU A 204 21.69 5.68 3.10
N TYR A 205 20.96 4.67 2.64
CA TYR A 205 20.80 3.40 3.32
C TYR A 205 22.19 2.74 3.47
N ASP A 206 22.62 2.49 4.70
CA ASP A 206 23.77 1.65 5.00
C ASP A 206 23.29 0.27 5.47
N PRO A 207 23.40 -0.77 4.64
CA PRO A 207 22.99 -2.13 5.00
C PRO A 207 23.82 -2.74 6.13
N ALA A 208 25.00 -2.18 6.46
CA ALA A 208 25.86 -2.68 7.52
C ALA A 208 25.47 -2.17 8.93
N SER A 209 24.58 -1.19 9.03
CA SER A 209 24.15 -0.60 10.31
C SER A 209 23.02 -1.35 11.03
N GLN A 210 22.80 -2.63 10.72
CA GLN A 210 21.91 -3.51 11.49
C GLN A 210 22.47 -3.80 12.89
N LYS A 211 22.82 -2.80 13.65
CA LYS A 211 22.98 -3.00 15.10
C LYS A 211 21.59 -3.06 15.72
N VAL A 212 21.20 -4.28 16.04
CA VAL A 212 20.09 -4.64 16.90
C VAL A 212 20.21 -3.80 18.19
N LEU A 213 19.36 -2.80 18.35
CA LEU A 213 19.12 -2.20 19.64
C LEU A 213 18.16 -3.13 20.38
N HIS A 214 18.71 -3.87 21.34
CA HIS A 214 17.97 -4.66 22.32
C HIS A 214 17.08 -3.80 23.20
#